data_938785b6efa5f211f439602d12c540d3
#
_entry.id   938785b6efa5f211f439602d12c540d3
#
_cell.length_a   1.000
_cell.length_b   1.000
_cell.length_c   1.000
_cell.angle_alpha   90.00
_cell.angle_beta   90.00
_cell.angle_gamma   90.00
#
_symmetry.space_group_name_H-M   'P 1'
#
loop_
_entity.id
_entity.type
_entity.pdbx_description
1 polymer ?
#
loop_
_entity_poly.entity_id
_entity_poly.type
_entity_poly.pdbx_seq_one_letter_code
_entity_poly.pdbx_strand_id
1 'polypeptide(L)'
;MPHAQFEAGAGQLGTSASSVIHTYPYGAITVGEQGETLAALEEMAPHVVAFSDDGKGVQDPEKMKQAMRRAKALGKLIVAHCEDESLLTKGWCVHDGAYAKAHGLTGNNPESEWRQV
;
A
#
# COMPACT_ATOMS: atom_id res chain seq x y z
N MET A 1 -12.30 -9.69 11.09
CA MET A 1 -12.40 -11.05 10.52
C MET A 1 -11.07 -11.39 9.85
N PRO A 2 -10.18 -12.13 10.51
CA PRO A 2 -8.84 -12.38 9.98
C PRO A 2 -8.80 -13.39 8.82
N HIS A 3 -9.83 -14.23 8.67
CA HIS A 3 -9.80 -15.34 7.72
C HIS A 3 -9.81 -14.94 6.24
N ALA A 4 -10.57 -13.94 5.84
CA ALA A 4 -10.70 -13.56 4.43
C ALA A 4 -9.40 -12.99 3.81
N GLN A 5 -8.55 -12.37 4.65
CA GLN A 5 -7.27 -11.82 4.19
C GLN A 5 -6.16 -12.84 4.16
N PHE A 6 -6.21 -13.78 5.11
CA PHE A 6 -5.31 -14.93 5.09
C PHE A 6 -5.62 -15.83 3.88
N GLU A 7 -6.90 -15.96 3.51
CA GLU A 7 -7.29 -16.71 2.30
C GLU A 7 -6.85 -16.03 1.01
N ALA A 8 -6.93 -14.70 0.91
CA ALA A 8 -6.38 -13.97 -0.24
C ALA A 8 -4.85 -14.09 -0.28
N GLY A 9 -4.20 -13.99 0.89
CA GLY A 9 -2.77 -14.26 1.04
C GLY A 9 -2.40 -15.73 0.76
N ALA A 10 -3.22 -16.67 1.21
CA ALA A 10 -3.02 -18.09 0.95
C ALA A 10 -3.18 -18.43 -0.54
N GLY A 11 -4.08 -17.76 -1.25
CA GLY A 11 -4.22 -17.91 -2.70
C GLY A 11 -2.97 -17.44 -3.44
N GLN A 12 -2.41 -16.29 -3.06
CA GLN A 12 -1.15 -15.79 -3.60
C GLN A 12 0.03 -16.68 -3.21
N LEU A 13 0.06 -17.19 -1.98
CA LEU A 13 1.08 -18.12 -1.52
C LEU A 13 1.02 -19.45 -2.26
N GLY A 14 -0.18 -19.96 -2.51
CA GLY A 14 -0.38 -21.17 -3.33
C GLY A 14 0.13 -20.97 -4.75
N THR A 15 -0.10 -19.81 -5.35
CA THR A 15 0.43 -19.45 -6.67
C THR A 15 1.96 -19.33 -6.66
N SER A 16 2.54 -18.72 -5.61
CA SER A 16 3.98 -18.65 -5.42
C SER A 16 4.62 -20.03 -5.30
N ALA A 17 4.03 -20.93 -4.51
CA ALA A 17 4.54 -22.30 -4.29
C ALA A 17 4.51 -23.16 -5.54
N SER A 18 3.54 -22.93 -6.45
CA SER A 18 3.38 -23.66 -7.70
C SER A 18 4.05 -22.99 -8.90
N SER A 19 4.62 -21.82 -8.73
CA SER A 19 5.28 -21.07 -9.81
C SER A 19 6.60 -21.70 -10.23
N VAL A 20 6.89 -21.68 -11.54
CA VAL A 20 8.19 -22.12 -12.09
C VAL A 20 9.29 -21.09 -11.91
N ILE A 21 8.95 -19.88 -11.49
CA ILE A 21 9.87 -18.79 -11.16
C ILE A 21 9.75 -18.44 -9.68
N HIS A 22 10.78 -17.80 -9.12
CA HIS A 22 10.69 -17.28 -7.76
C HIS A 22 9.68 -16.14 -7.69
N THR A 23 8.73 -16.26 -6.78
CA THR A 23 7.67 -15.25 -6.55
C THR A 23 7.71 -14.84 -5.09
N TYR A 24 7.76 -13.55 -4.84
CA TYR A 24 7.89 -12.96 -3.50
C TYR A 24 6.67 -12.07 -3.21
N PRO A 25 5.64 -12.59 -2.52
CA PRO A 25 4.43 -11.82 -2.25
C PRO A 25 4.63 -10.76 -1.18
N TYR A 26 3.86 -9.69 -1.27
CA TYR A 26 3.65 -8.73 -0.19
C TYR A 26 2.37 -9.07 0.57
N GLY A 27 2.38 -8.80 1.88
CA GLY A 27 1.17 -8.83 2.70
C GLY A 27 0.55 -7.44 2.77
N ALA A 28 -0.77 -7.37 2.93
CA ALA A 28 -1.46 -6.11 3.14
C ALA A 28 -1.10 -5.51 4.50
N ILE A 29 -0.88 -4.20 4.57
CA ILE A 29 -0.69 -3.46 5.82
C ILE A 29 -2.01 -3.36 6.56
N THR A 30 -3.09 -3.04 5.85
CA THR A 30 -4.43 -2.91 6.40
C THR A 30 -5.38 -3.93 5.81
N VAL A 31 -6.47 -4.19 6.54
CA VAL A 31 -7.51 -5.14 6.13
C VAL A 31 -8.11 -4.72 4.79
N GLY A 32 -7.96 -5.58 3.75
CA GLY A 32 -8.46 -5.31 2.40
C GLY A 32 -7.84 -4.09 1.74
N GLU A 33 -6.67 -3.63 2.23
CA GLU A 33 -6.00 -2.42 1.73
C GLU A 33 -6.90 -1.17 1.80
N GLN A 34 -7.77 -1.12 2.81
CA GLN A 34 -8.72 -0.01 2.98
C GLN A 34 -8.21 1.12 3.89
N GLY A 35 -7.07 0.93 4.54
CA GLY A 35 -6.46 1.92 5.43
C GLY A 35 -7.12 2.05 6.80
N GLU A 36 -8.17 1.29 7.09
CA GLU A 36 -8.97 1.45 8.32
C GLU A 36 -8.42 0.66 9.51
N THR A 37 -8.10 -0.59 9.33
CA THR A 37 -7.67 -1.50 10.40
C THR A 37 -6.39 -2.22 9.98
N LEU A 38 -5.40 -2.29 10.88
CA LEU A 38 -4.18 -3.05 10.62
C LEU A 38 -4.49 -4.53 10.44
N ALA A 39 -3.86 -5.13 9.44
CA ALA A 39 -3.95 -6.55 9.18
C ALA A 39 -3.16 -7.39 10.22
N ALA A 40 -3.31 -8.70 10.16
CA ALA A 40 -2.59 -9.64 11.03
C ALA A 40 -1.15 -9.83 10.52
N LEU A 41 -0.30 -8.81 10.69
CA LEU A 41 1.07 -8.79 10.16
C LEU A 41 1.90 -9.97 10.66
N GLU A 42 1.72 -10.34 11.92
CA GLU A 42 2.46 -11.45 12.55
C GLU A 42 2.14 -12.81 11.91
N GLU A 43 0.88 -13.02 11.54
CA GLU A 43 0.45 -14.26 10.88
C GLU A 43 0.97 -14.35 9.44
N MET A 44 1.04 -13.21 8.74
CA MET A 44 1.52 -13.16 7.36
C MET A 44 3.04 -13.16 7.25
N ALA A 45 3.76 -12.67 8.26
CA ALA A 45 5.20 -12.45 8.20
C ALA A 45 6.02 -13.65 7.71
N PRO A 46 5.74 -14.92 8.09
CA PRO A 46 6.50 -16.07 7.59
C PRO A 46 6.35 -16.31 6.08
N HIS A 47 5.32 -15.74 5.47
CA HIS A 47 4.90 -16.04 4.10
C HIS A 47 5.15 -14.91 3.11
N VAL A 48 5.56 -13.73 3.59
CA VAL A 48 5.73 -12.54 2.77
C VAL A 48 7.13 -11.95 2.93
N VAL A 49 7.58 -11.20 1.95
CA VAL A 49 8.89 -10.52 2.01
C VAL A 49 8.78 -9.11 2.58
N ALA A 50 7.63 -8.47 2.43
CA ALA A 50 7.35 -7.12 2.88
C ALA A 50 5.83 -6.92 3.05
N PHE A 51 5.44 -5.75 3.54
CA PHE A 51 4.04 -5.34 3.64
C PHE A 51 3.80 -4.07 2.82
N SER A 52 2.66 -4.00 2.16
CA SER A 52 2.24 -2.85 1.37
C SER A 52 0.72 -2.73 1.32
N ASP A 53 0.21 -1.51 1.27
CA ASP A 53 -1.14 -1.21 0.79
C ASP A 53 -0.98 -0.50 -0.55
N ASP A 54 -1.07 -1.26 -1.62
CA ASP A 54 -0.87 -0.76 -2.97
C ASP A 54 -2.10 0.02 -3.47
N GLY A 55 -1.85 1.10 -4.20
CA GLY A 55 -2.87 1.91 -4.83
C GLY A 55 -3.43 3.04 -3.96
N LYS A 56 -3.80 2.80 -2.71
CA LYS A 56 -4.31 3.84 -1.81
C LYS A 56 -3.30 4.33 -0.78
N GLY A 57 -2.46 3.44 -0.31
CA GLY A 57 -1.59 3.72 0.83
C GLY A 57 -2.35 3.86 2.15
N VAL A 58 -1.61 3.99 3.23
CA VAL A 58 -2.16 4.21 4.57
C VAL A 58 -2.19 5.71 4.85
N GLN A 59 -3.38 6.29 4.90
CA GLN A 59 -3.55 7.74 5.06
C GLN A 59 -3.37 8.21 6.50
N ASP A 60 -3.60 7.34 7.50
CA ASP A 60 -3.42 7.65 8.91
C ASP A 60 -1.95 7.47 9.34
N PRO A 61 -1.23 8.55 9.71
CA PRO A 61 0.18 8.47 10.09
C PRO A 61 0.43 7.58 11.31
N GLU A 62 -0.50 7.53 12.26
CA GLU A 62 -0.32 6.72 13.47
C GLU A 62 -0.47 5.22 13.15
N LYS A 63 -1.38 4.86 12.26
CA LYS A 63 -1.47 3.47 11.77
C LYS A 63 -0.20 3.07 11.01
N MET A 64 0.32 3.95 10.16
CA MET A 64 1.57 3.69 9.45
C MET A 64 2.73 3.49 10.43
N LYS A 65 2.86 4.34 11.46
CA LYS A 65 3.88 4.17 12.51
C LYS A 65 3.76 2.84 13.25
N GLN A 66 2.53 2.44 13.58
CA GLN A 66 2.28 1.15 14.22
C GLN A 66 2.67 -0.01 13.30
N ALA A 67 2.28 0.05 12.03
CA ALA A 67 2.66 -0.94 11.02
C ALA A 67 4.18 -1.04 10.88
N MET A 68 4.87 0.08 10.78
CA MET A 68 6.33 0.13 10.68
C MET A 68 7.03 -0.49 11.90
N ARG A 69 6.54 -0.20 13.12
CA ARG A 69 7.08 -0.79 14.36
C ARG A 69 6.88 -2.31 14.39
N ARG A 70 5.69 -2.77 14.00
CA ARG A 70 5.37 -4.21 13.94
C ARG A 70 6.20 -4.91 12.87
N ALA A 71 6.27 -4.34 11.66
CA ALA A 71 7.09 -4.88 10.58
C ALA A 71 8.58 -4.97 10.97
N LYS A 72 9.11 -3.93 11.64
CA LYS A 72 10.49 -3.92 12.15
C LYS A 72 10.71 -5.04 13.16
N ALA A 73 9.79 -5.26 14.09
CA ALA A 73 9.88 -6.36 15.07
C ALA A 73 9.85 -7.74 14.39
N LEU A 74 9.18 -7.86 13.24
CA LEU A 74 9.11 -9.08 12.44
C LEU A 74 10.26 -9.23 11.43
N GLY A 75 11.17 -8.25 11.38
CA GLY A 75 12.27 -8.25 10.39
C GLY A 75 11.80 -8.06 8.94
N LYS A 76 10.68 -7.37 8.73
CA LYS A 76 10.08 -7.15 7.41
C LYS A 76 10.10 -5.67 7.04
N LEU A 77 10.09 -5.41 5.73
CA LEU A 77 10.03 -4.07 5.18
C LEU A 77 8.58 -3.59 5.05
N ILE A 78 8.40 -2.28 5.09
CA ILE A 78 7.21 -1.60 4.58
C ILE A 78 7.57 -1.01 3.21
N VAL A 79 6.71 -1.27 2.23
CA VAL A 79 6.78 -0.68 0.89
C VAL A 79 5.55 0.21 0.75
N ALA A 80 5.74 1.51 0.80
CA ALA A 80 4.64 2.45 0.82
C ALA A 80 4.29 2.97 -0.59
N HIS A 81 3.00 2.98 -0.91
CA HIS A 81 2.46 3.81 -1.97
C HIS A 81 2.17 5.19 -1.36
N CYS A 82 3.07 6.14 -1.61
CA CYS A 82 3.01 7.47 -0.99
C CYS A 82 2.14 8.39 -1.83
N GLU A 83 0.88 8.52 -1.44
CA GLU A 83 -0.07 9.46 -2.04
C GLU A 83 -0.99 10.01 -0.95
N ASP A 84 -0.93 11.32 -0.72
CA ASP A 84 -1.84 12.00 0.20
C ASP A 84 -3.16 12.30 -0.50
N GLU A 85 -4.16 11.47 -0.26
CA GLU A 85 -5.49 11.60 -0.89
C GLU A 85 -6.17 12.93 -0.59
N SER A 86 -5.83 13.60 0.52
CA SER A 86 -6.40 14.90 0.87
C SER A 86 -5.98 16.02 -0.08
N LEU A 87 -4.88 15.81 -0.81
CA LEU A 87 -4.33 16.76 -1.79
C LEU A 87 -4.73 16.43 -3.24
N LEU A 88 -5.44 15.32 -3.46
CA LEU A 88 -5.89 14.94 -4.79
C LEU A 88 -7.05 15.82 -5.24
N THR A 89 -6.99 16.25 -6.49
CA THR A 89 -8.05 17.03 -7.14
C THR A 89 -9.00 16.11 -7.87
N LYS A 90 -10.30 16.29 -7.68
CA LYS A 90 -11.31 15.49 -8.38
C LYS A 90 -11.16 15.64 -9.89
N GLY A 91 -11.08 14.50 -10.58
CA GLY A 91 -10.93 14.46 -12.04
C GLY A 91 -9.51 14.75 -12.54
N TRP A 92 -8.51 14.72 -11.65
CA TRP A 92 -7.11 14.83 -12.02
C TRP A 92 -6.67 13.71 -12.97
N CYS A 93 -5.74 14.02 -13.87
CA CYS A 93 -5.18 13.02 -14.78
C CYS A 93 -3.70 13.27 -15.08
N VAL A 94 -3.18 14.42 -14.69
CA VAL A 94 -1.80 14.83 -14.92
C VAL A 94 -1.30 15.68 -13.78
N HIS A 95 0.00 15.89 -13.72
CA HIS A 95 0.62 16.86 -12.82
C HIS A 95 0.09 18.29 -13.07
N ASP A 96 -0.12 19.07 -12.01
CA ASP A 96 -0.51 20.47 -12.12
C ASP A 96 0.66 21.33 -12.59
N GLY A 97 0.75 21.52 -13.88
CA GLY A 97 1.84 22.23 -14.53
C GLY A 97 1.43 22.85 -15.86
N ALA A 98 2.41 23.30 -16.61
CA ALA A 98 2.20 23.99 -17.89
C ALA A 98 1.40 23.15 -18.90
N TYR A 99 1.65 21.86 -18.95
CA TYR A 99 0.92 20.96 -19.85
C TYR A 99 -0.58 20.90 -19.50
N ALA A 100 -0.90 20.70 -18.25
CA ALA A 100 -2.30 20.66 -17.78
C ALA A 100 -3.03 21.97 -18.12
N LYS A 101 -2.40 23.11 -17.85
CA LYS A 101 -2.95 24.44 -18.17
C LYS A 101 -3.16 24.63 -19.66
N ALA A 102 -2.18 24.25 -20.49
CA ALA A 102 -2.25 24.39 -21.93
C ALA A 102 -3.35 23.55 -22.58
N HIS A 103 -3.71 22.41 -21.97
CA HIS A 103 -4.69 21.47 -22.50
C HIS A 103 -6.03 21.50 -21.77
N GLY A 104 -6.23 22.43 -20.84
CA GLY A 104 -7.48 22.54 -20.07
C GLY A 104 -7.74 21.33 -19.16
N LEU A 105 -6.69 20.64 -18.71
CA LEU A 105 -6.77 19.48 -17.84
C LEU A 105 -6.67 19.89 -16.37
N THR A 106 -7.33 19.13 -15.52
CA THR A 106 -7.16 19.27 -14.08
C THR A 106 -5.85 18.62 -13.65
N GLY A 107 -4.97 19.42 -13.03
CA GLY A 107 -3.69 18.96 -12.52
C GLY A 107 -3.78 18.47 -11.08
N ASN A 108 -2.93 17.53 -10.73
CA ASN A 108 -2.76 17.05 -9.37
C ASN A 108 -1.57 17.75 -8.69
N ASN A 109 -1.75 18.16 -7.43
CA ASN A 109 -0.70 18.82 -6.67
C ASN A 109 0.47 17.85 -6.44
N PRO A 110 1.72 18.19 -6.86
CA PRO A 110 2.88 17.34 -6.67
C PRO A 110 3.19 17.04 -5.19
N GLU A 111 2.76 17.87 -4.26
CA GLU A 111 2.90 17.61 -2.82
C GLU A 111 2.19 16.31 -2.39
N SER A 112 1.14 15.90 -3.11
CA SER A 112 0.45 14.63 -2.84
C SER A 112 1.38 13.42 -2.88
N GLU A 113 2.42 13.46 -3.71
CA GLU A 113 3.37 12.37 -3.91
C GLU A 113 4.43 12.27 -2.80
N TRP A 114 4.89 13.41 -2.26
CA TRP A 114 6.02 13.42 -1.34
C TRP A 114 5.69 13.76 0.11
N ARG A 115 4.48 14.23 0.38
CA ARG A 115 4.09 14.65 1.73
C ARG A 115 4.10 13.53 2.75
N GLN A 116 3.90 12.29 2.33
CA GLN A 116 3.94 11.11 3.19
C GLN A 116 5.35 10.52 3.36
N VAL A 117 6.33 10.99 2.62
CA VAL A 117 7.72 10.57 2.72
C VAL A 117 8.42 11.34 3.83
#